data_b1a378c0859a854327f414d8cf5450e7
#
_entry.id   b1a378c0859a854327f414d8cf5450e7
#
_cell.length_a   1.000
_cell.length_b   1.000
_cell.length_c   1.000
_cell.angle_alpha   90.00
_cell.angle_beta   90.00
_cell.angle_gamma   90.00
#
_symmetry.space_group_name_H-M   'P 1'
#
loop_
_entity.id
_entity.type
_entity.pdbx_description
1 polymer ?
#
loop_
_entity_poly.entity_id
_entity_poly.type
_entity_poly.pdbx_seq_one_letter_code
_entity_poly.pdbx_strand_id
1 'polypeptide(L)'
;SLVHTQTTLGIIPCGSGNGLARHLRIPMEPKAAIDLINENYQLCIDYGKINNIPFFCTCGVGFDAFVSLKFADSGKRGLLTYLENTLHESLTYQPETYEIENEEGTVKYKAFLIACGNASQYGNNAYIAPRASLNDGLLDVTIIEPFNMREAPSLSFQLFNKTIDQDSHVKTLKCNSLHIKRAKNGVAHFDGDPIMLGESIDVKIVKQGLKVI
;
A
#
# COMPACT_ATOMS: atom_id res chain seq x y z
N SER A 1 -2.03 13.71 15.85
CA SER A 1 -2.83 12.84 14.96
C SER A 1 -4.21 13.47 14.76
N LEU A 2 -4.73 13.43 13.54
CA LEU A 2 -6.08 13.93 13.20
C LEU A 2 -7.14 12.82 13.27
N VAL A 3 -6.73 11.55 13.37
CA VAL A 3 -7.68 10.43 13.44
C VAL A 3 -8.56 10.55 14.70
N HIS A 4 -9.84 10.23 14.55
CA HIS A 4 -10.86 10.31 15.59
C HIS A 4 -11.07 11.72 16.18
N THR A 5 -10.74 12.78 15.43
CA THR A 5 -11.03 14.16 15.79
C THR A 5 -12.12 14.75 14.91
N GLN A 6 -12.62 15.93 15.27
CA GLN A 6 -13.56 16.68 14.42
C GLN A 6 -12.86 17.50 13.34
N THR A 7 -11.53 17.56 13.36
CA THR A 7 -10.74 18.30 12.37
C THR A 7 -10.74 17.58 11.04
N THR A 8 -11.03 18.29 9.97
CA THR A 8 -10.99 17.78 8.59
C THR A 8 -9.62 18.07 7.97
N LEU A 9 -9.05 17.08 7.31
CA LEU A 9 -7.79 17.18 6.58
C LEU A 9 -8.06 17.63 5.15
N GLY A 10 -7.57 18.82 4.78
CA GLY A 10 -7.48 19.25 3.39
C GLY A 10 -6.13 18.79 2.78
N ILE A 11 -6.15 18.26 1.56
CA ILE A 11 -4.95 17.74 0.89
C ILE A 11 -4.63 18.60 -0.34
N ILE A 12 -3.44 19.18 -0.36
CA ILE A 12 -2.85 19.82 -1.56
C ILE A 12 -1.69 18.93 -2.03
N PRO A 13 -1.82 18.28 -3.20
CA PRO A 13 -0.84 17.30 -3.67
C PRO A 13 0.45 17.98 -4.15
N CYS A 14 1.49 17.98 -3.33
CA CYS A 14 2.82 18.54 -3.66
C CYS A 14 3.94 17.48 -3.67
N GLY A 15 3.62 16.23 -3.36
CA GLY A 15 4.57 15.11 -3.33
C GLY A 15 4.75 14.46 -4.70
N SER A 16 5.67 13.50 -4.78
CA SER A 16 5.93 12.73 -6.01
C SER A 16 4.91 11.63 -6.27
N GLY A 17 4.33 11.02 -5.22
CA GLY A 17 3.42 9.88 -5.33
C GLY A 17 1.95 10.27 -5.23
N ASN A 18 1.60 11.00 -4.18
CA ASN A 18 0.26 11.50 -3.87
C ASN A 18 -0.82 10.41 -3.90
N GLY A 19 -0.54 9.22 -3.34
CA GLY A 19 -1.41 8.04 -3.45
C GLY A 19 -2.82 8.27 -2.93
N LEU A 20 -2.97 8.83 -1.73
CA LEU A 20 -4.26 9.12 -1.13
C LEU A 20 -5.04 10.18 -1.91
N ALA A 21 -4.38 11.29 -2.30
CA ALA A 21 -5.01 12.34 -3.09
C ALA A 21 -5.50 11.82 -4.46
N ARG A 22 -4.71 10.99 -5.12
CA ARG A 22 -5.10 10.36 -6.40
C ARG A 22 -6.26 9.38 -6.22
N HIS A 23 -6.28 8.59 -5.15
CA HIS A 23 -7.39 7.70 -4.85
C HIS A 23 -8.69 8.49 -4.60
N LEU A 24 -8.61 9.58 -3.85
CA LEU A 24 -9.71 10.52 -3.57
C LEU A 24 -10.08 11.39 -4.78
N ARG A 25 -9.34 11.29 -5.91
CA ARG A 25 -9.52 12.11 -7.12
C ARG A 25 -9.35 13.60 -6.87
N ILE A 26 -8.55 13.97 -5.89
CA ILE A 26 -8.17 15.36 -5.64
C ILE A 26 -7.33 15.85 -6.82
N PRO A 27 -7.62 17.03 -7.39
CA PRO A 27 -6.82 17.60 -8.48
C PRO A 27 -5.35 17.72 -8.10
N MET A 28 -4.44 17.37 -9.04
CA MET A 28 -2.99 17.47 -8.80
C MET A 28 -2.47 18.91 -8.97
N GLU A 29 -3.25 19.78 -9.53
CA GLU A 29 -2.93 21.20 -9.63
C GLU A 29 -3.30 21.89 -8.31
N PRO A 30 -2.36 22.62 -7.64
CA PRO A 30 -2.57 23.14 -6.28
C PRO A 30 -3.77 24.09 -6.17
N LYS A 31 -3.99 24.95 -7.15
CA LYS A 31 -5.14 25.87 -7.14
C LYS A 31 -6.47 25.12 -7.17
N ALA A 32 -6.59 24.14 -8.06
CA ALA A 32 -7.80 23.34 -8.17
C ALA A 32 -8.04 22.48 -6.89
N ALA A 33 -6.98 22.03 -6.23
CA ALA A 33 -7.09 21.35 -4.93
C ALA A 33 -7.59 22.29 -3.82
N ILE A 34 -7.15 23.55 -3.81
CA ILE A 34 -7.64 24.58 -2.89
C ILE A 34 -9.12 24.92 -3.19
N ASP A 35 -9.48 25.03 -4.47
CA ASP A 35 -10.87 25.29 -4.87
C ASP A 35 -11.79 24.16 -4.38
N LEU A 36 -11.36 22.89 -4.49
CA LEU A 36 -12.08 21.74 -3.96
C LEU A 36 -12.24 21.81 -2.42
N ILE A 37 -11.19 22.23 -1.70
CA ILE A 37 -11.27 22.42 -0.24
C ILE A 37 -12.33 23.47 0.11
N ASN A 38 -12.46 24.54 -0.67
CA ASN A 38 -13.45 25.59 -0.48
C ASN A 38 -14.90 25.12 -0.75
N GLU A 39 -15.11 24.06 -1.53
CA GLU A 39 -16.43 23.43 -1.72
C GLU A 39 -16.93 22.75 -0.44
N ASN A 40 -16.05 22.49 0.52
CA ASN A 40 -16.34 21.94 1.84
C ASN A 40 -17.10 20.58 1.82
N TYR A 41 -16.88 19.75 0.81
CA TYR A 41 -17.44 18.41 0.74
C TYR A 41 -16.57 17.44 1.55
N GLN A 42 -17.07 17.00 2.70
CA GLN A 42 -16.32 16.16 3.62
C GLN A 42 -16.65 14.68 3.45
N LEU A 43 -15.62 13.86 3.46
CA LEU A 43 -15.71 12.39 3.52
C LEU A 43 -15.12 11.88 4.83
N CYS A 44 -15.71 10.84 5.40
CA CYS A 44 -15.10 10.09 6.48
C CYS A 44 -14.54 8.81 5.91
N ILE A 45 -13.22 8.65 6.01
CA ILE A 45 -12.51 7.50 5.45
C ILE A 45 -11.97 6.57 6.53
N ASP A 46 -11.82 5.32 6.15
CA ASP A 46 -11.15 4.30 6.93
C ASP A 46 -9.62 4.53 6.89
N TYR A 47 -8.92 3.94 7.83
CA TYR A 47 -7.46 3.86 7.79
C TYR A 47 -6.99 2.51 8.32
N GLY A 48 -5.83 2.06 7.89
CA GLY A 48 -5.24 0.83 8.38
C GLY A 48 -4.31 1.04 9.58
N LYS A 49 -4.03 -0.02 10.30
CA LYS A 49 -2.94 -0.11 11.27
C LYS A 49 -2.09 -1.33 10.97
N ILE A 50 -0.78 -1.15 10.91
CA ILE A 50 0.20 -2.23 10.98
C ILE A 50 0.79 -2.25 12.38
N ASN A 51 0.51 -3.28 13.15
CA ASN A 51 0.64 -3.29 14.60
C ASN A 51 -0.13 -2.07 15.20
N ASN A 52 0.59 -1.09 15.76
CA ASN A 52 -0.02 0.13 16.30
C ASN A 52 0.20 1.37 15.43
N ILE A 53 0.84 1.22 14.27
CA ILE A 53 1.22 2.34 13.39
C ILE A 53 0.12 2.55 12.36
N PRO A 54 -0.49 3.74 12.27
CA PRO A 54 -1.50 4.03 11.27
C PRO A 54 -0.90 4.17 9.88
N PHE A 55 -1.65 3.73 8.85
CA PHE A 55 -1.37 4.00 7.44
C PHE A 55 -2.68 4.36 6.72
N PHE A 56 -2.58 5.14 5.65
CA PHE A 56 -3.74 5.66 4.94
C PHE A 56 -3.85 5.14 3.51
N CYS A 57 -2.73 4.77 2.91
CA CYS A 57 -2.70 4.16 1.59
C CYS A 57 -2.46 2.65 1.68
N THR A 58 -1.24 2.25 1.95
CA THR A 58 -0.82 0.84 1.93
C THR A 58 0.18 0.54 3.02
N CYS A 59 0.20 -0.70 3.47
CA CYS A 59 1.35 -1.26 4.18
C CYS A 59 1.71 -2.62 3.56
N GLY A 60 2.91 -3.12 3.86
CA GLY A 60 3.30 -4.40 3.30
C GLY A 60 4.63 -4.92 3.78
N VAL A 61 4.92 -6.13 3.33
CA VAL A 61 6.16 -6.87 3.58
C VAL A 61 6.65 -7.48 2.28
N GLY A 62 7.94 -7.71 2.19
CA GLY A 62 8.53 -8.31 1.01
C GLY A 62 9.30 -7.30 0.15
N PHE A 63 9.22 -7.43 -1.15
CA PHE A 63 9.99 -6.62 -2.09
C PHE A 63 9.66 -5.12 -2.01
N ASP A 64 8.40 -4.74 -1.84
CA ASP A 64 7.99 -3.34 -1.71
C ASP A 64 8.57 -2.68 -0.44
N ALA A 65 8.62 -3.41 0.67
CA ALA A 65 9.28 -2.95 1.89
C ALA A 65 10.80 -2.83 1.72
N PHE A 66 11.42 -3.77 1.00
CA PHE A 66 12.83 -3.70 0.65
C PHE A 66 13.15 -2.45 -0.19
N VAL A 67 12.30 -2.16 -1.19
CA VAL A 67 12.42 -0.95 -2.02
C VAL A 67 12.26 0.32 -1.18
N SER A 68 11.30 0.35 -0.26
CA SER A 68 11.09 1.50 0.64
C SER A 68 12.33 1.78 1.50
N LEU A 69 12.96 0.73 2.05
CA LEU A 69 14.20 0.86 2.81
C LEU A 69 15.33 1.43 1.96
N LYS A 70 15.57 0.87 0.79
CA LYS A 70 16.60 1.32 -0.16
C LYS A 70 16.37 2.76 -0.61
N PHE A 71 15.12 3.13 -0.82
CA PHE A 71 14.74 4.48 -1.21
C PHE A 71 15.03 5.50 -0.08
N ALA A 72 14.68 5.18 1.16
CA ALA A 72 14.95 6.02 2.32
C ALA A 72 16.45 6.30 2.46
N ASP A 73 17.31 5.30 2.23
CA ASP A 73 18.77 5.43 2.30
C ASP A 73 19.37 6.23 1.12
N SER A 74 18.67 6.30 -0.01
CA SER A 74 19.22 6.90 -1.24
C SER A 74 19.22 8.44 -1.26
N GLY A 75 18.43 9.09 -0.41
CA GLY A 75 18.23 10.54 -0.42
C GLY A 75 17.58 11.10 -1.70
N LYS A 76 17.09 10.24 -2.59
CA LYS A 76 16.45 10.61 -3.85
C LYS A 76 14.96 10.94 -3.67
N ARG A 77 14.36 11.61 -4.65
CA ARG A 77 12.91 11.86 -4.69
C ARG A 77 12.26 10.96 -5.74
N GLY A 78 11.05 10.47 -5.46
CA GLY A 78 10.27 9.67 -6.39
C GLY A 78 10.44 8.16 -6.21
N LEU A 79 9.76 7.59 -5.20
CA LEU A 79 9.77 6.14 -4.88
C LEU A 79 9.52 5.26 -6.12
N LEU A 80 8.63 5.67 -7.03
CA LEU A 80 8.31 4.86 -8.20
C LEU A 80 9.38 4.87 -9.28
N THR A 81 10.03 6.03 -9.51
CA THR A 81 11.20 6.08 -10.39
C THR A 81 12.33 5.23 -9.83
N TYR A 82 12.41 5.15 -8.50
CA TYR A 82 13.35 4.27 -7.83
C TYR A 82 12.93 2.80 -7.97
N LEU A 83 11.65 2.47 -7.85
CA LEU A 83 11.12 1.12 -8.06
C LEU A 83 11.43 0.60 -9.47
N GLU A 84 11.20 1.41 -10.50
CA GLU A 84 11.53 1.06 -11.89
C GLU A 84 13.03 0.78 -12.08
N ASN A 85 13.88 1.59 -11.47
CA ASN A 85 15.34 1.40 -11.54
C ASN A 85 15.83 0.22 -10.67
N THR A 86 15.11 -0.11 -9.60
CA THR A 86 15.46 -1.18 -8.65
C THR A 86 14.92 -2.54 -9.11
N LEU A 87 14.09 -2.60 -10.15
CA LEU A 87 13.70 -3.87 -10.79
C LEU A 87 14.91 -4.71 -11.21
N HIS A 88 16.04 -4.09 -11.55
CA HIS A 88 17.30 -4.81 -11.77
C HIS A 88 17.88 -5.43 -10.49
N GLU A 89 17.63 -4.84 -9.31
CA GLU A 89 18.03 -5.40 -8.02
C GLU A 89 17.08 -6.50 -7.55
N SER A 90 15.87 -6.59 -8.10
CA SER A 90 14.93 -7.67 -7.83
C SER A 90 15.45 -9.04 -8.25
N LEU A 91 16.44 -9.10 -9.15
CA LEU A 91 17.15 -10.32 -9.53
C LEU A 91 17.79 -11.02 -8.32
N THR A 92 18.15 -10.29 -7.29
CA THR A 92 18.78 -10.81 -6.07
C THR A 92 17.81 -10.99 -4.91
N TYR A 93 16.58 -10.43 -5.01
CA TYR A 93 15.58 -10.57 -3.95
C TYR A 93 15.05 -12.00 -3.89
N GLN A 94 15.09 -12.60 -2.70
CA GLN A 94 14.58 -13.95 -2.47
C GLN A 94 13.20 -13.87 -1.84
N PRO A 95 12.16 -14.37 -2.53
CA PRO A 95 10.82 -14.47 -1.95
C PRO A 95 10.81 -15.28 -0.66
N GLU A 96 10.13 -14.76 0.35
CA GLU A 96 10.02 -15.39 1.68
C GLU A 96 8.71 -16.16 1.82
N THR A 97 8.66 -17.08 2.79
CA THR A 97 7.43 -17.78 3.16
C THR A 97 6.77 -17.07 4.32
N TYR A 98 5.50 -16.75 4.14
CA TYR A 98 4.63 -16.12 5.14
C TYR A 98 3.47 -17.04 5.47
N GLU A 99 3.08 -17.10 6.74
CA GLU A 99 1.83 -17.66 7.18
C GLU A 99 0.85 -16.52 7.40
N ILE A 100 -0.27 -16.55 6.71
CA ILE A 100 -1.31 -15.53 6.74
C ILE A 100 -2.54 -16.13 7.40
N GLU A 101 -3.00 -15.50 8.47
CA GLU A 101 -4.21 -15.87 9.20
C GLU A 101 -5.22 -14.71 9.13
N ASN A 102 -6.43 -15.03 8.74
CA ASN A 102 -7.59 -14.15 8.76
C ASN A 102 -8.83 -14.91 9.25
N GLU A 103 -10.01 -14.32 9.17
CA GLU A 103 -11.28 -14.92 9.58
C GLU A 103 -11.67 -16.19 8.79
N GLU A 104 -11.10 -16.42 7.61
CA GLU A 104 -11.33 -17.59 6.78
C GLU A 104 -10.38 -18.76 7.13
N GLY A 105 -9.31 -18.50 7.88
CA GLY A 105 -8.34 -19.49 8.31
C GLY A 105 -6.89 -19.07 8.10
N THR A 106 -6.01 -20.06 8.09
CA THR A 106 -4.56 -19.88 7.97
C THR A 106 -4.04 -20.53 6.69
N VAL A 107 -3.30 -19.77 5.89
CA VAL A 107 -2.68 -20.25 4.64
C VAL A 107 -1.22 -19.82 4.58
N LYS A 108 -0.37 -20.68 4.05
CA LYS A 108 1.05 -20.37 3.79
C LYS A 108 1.26 -19.97 2.34
N TYR A 109 1.93 -18.85 2.15
CA TYR A 109 2.32 -18.36 0.83
C TYR A 109 3.84 -18.16 0.77
N LYS A 110 4.46 -18.64 -0.31
CA LYS A 110 5.75 -18.12 -0.72
C LYS A 110 5.47 -16.87 -1.54
N ALA A 111 5.86 -15.69 -1.03
CA ALA A 111 5.50 -14.44 -1.66
C ALA A 111 6.72 -13.57 -2.01
N PHE A 112 6.67 -12.93 -3.15
CA PHE A 112 7.56 -11.85 -3.55
C PHE A 112 7.24 -10.57 -2.75
N LEU A 113 5.95 -10.27 -2.60
CA LEU A 113 5.45 -9.24 -1.69
C LEU A 113 4.05 -9.56 -1.20
N ILE A 114 3.66 -8.96 -0.08
CA ILE A 114 2.29 -8.91 0.43
C ILE A 114 1.98 -7.45 0.74
N ALA A 115 1.03 -6.87 0.01
CA ALA A 115 0.56 -5.51 0.20
C ALA A 115 -0.87 -5.50 0.75
N CYS A 116 -1.11 -4.72 1.78
CA CYS A 116 -2.43 -4.49 2.36
C CYS A 116 -2.86 -3.07 2.02
N GLY A 117 -3.84 -2.92 1.15
CA GLY A 117 -4.35 -1.64 0.68
C GLY A 117 -5.59 -1.20 1.45
N ASN A 118 -5.56 0.00 2.03
CA ASN A 118 -6.72 0.79 2.37
C ASN A 118 -7.09 1.67 1.17
N ALA A 119 -6.08 2.22 0.49
CA ALA A 119 -6.24 2.90 -0.80
C ALA A 119 -5.69 2.03 -1.95
N SER A 120 -6.06 2.36 -3.18
CA SER A 120 -5.83 1.50 -4.35
C SER A 120 -4.40 1.47 -4.87
N GLN A 121 -3.54 2.38 -4.44
CA GLN A 121 -2.25 2.59 -5.09
C GLN A 121 -1.15 3.03 -4.12
N TYR A 122 0.09 2.71 -4.47
CA TYR A 122 1.28 3.26 -3.81
C TYR A 122 1.46 4.77 -4.08
N GLY A 123 0.84 5.27 -5.14
CA GLY A 123 0.99 6.61 -5.68
C GLY A 123 1.34 6.56 -7.17
N ASN A 124 1.32 7.73 -7.84
CA ASN A 124 1.70 7.91 -9.24
C ASN A 124 1.05 6.89 -10.21
N ASN A 125 -0.18 6.47 -9.90
CA ASN A 125 -0.97 5.48 -10.63
C ASN A 125 -0.40 4.04 -10.61
N ALA A 126 0.43 3.68 -9.63
CA ALA A 126 0.83 2.29 -9.40
C ALA A 126 -0.21 1.59 -8.50
N TYR A 127 -1.17 0.92 -9.13
CA TYR A 127 -2.35 0.34 -8.48
C TYR A 127 -2.09 -1.08 -7.99
N ILE A 128 -1.66 -1.23 -6.74
CA ILE A 128 -1.43 -2.54 -6.11
C ILE A 128 -2.71 -3.20 -5.61
N ALA A 129 -3.70 -2.41 -5.25
CA ALA A 129 -5.00 -2.86 -4.79
C ALA A 129 -6.12 -2.12 -5.58
N PRO A 130 -6.30 -2.40 -6.88
CA PRO A 130 -7.12 -1.58 -7.77
C PRO A 130 -8.60 -1.49 -7.36
N ARG A 131 -9.09 -2.45 -6.55
CA ARG A 131 -10.47 -2.50 -6.06
C ARG A 131 -10.65 -1.99 -4.63
N ALA A 132 -9.60 -1.44 -4.01
CA ALA A 132 -9.67 -0.93 -2.65
C ALA A 132 -10.65 0.25 -2.54
N SER A 133 -11.32 0.31 -1.40
CA SER A 133 -12.29 1.35 -1.06
C SER A 133 -11.98 1.91 0.32
N LEU A 134 -11.98 3.24 0.44
CA LEU A 134 -11.66 3.93 1.70
C LEU A 134 -12.80 3.93 2.72
N ASN A 135 -13.93 3.25 2.46
CA ASN A 135 -15.12 3.31 3.31
C ASN A 135 -15.92 2.00 3.38
N ASP A 136 -15.36 0.88 2.92
CA ASP A 136 -16.03 -0.43 3.01
C ASP A 136 -15.65 -1.21 4.29
N GLY A 137 -14.68 -0.71 5.04
CA GLY A 137 -14.20 -1.32 6.28
C GLY A 137 -13.39 -2.58 6.06
N LEU A 138 -12.75 -2.72 4.88
CA LEU A 138 -11.95 -3.86 4.50
C LEU A 138 -10.56 -3.43 4.01
N LEU A 139 -9.61 -4.32 4.19
CA LEU A 139 -8.29 -4.27 3.54
C LEU A 139 -8.37 -5.06 2.25
N ASP A 140 -7.86 -4.51 1.17
CA ASP A 140 -7.58 -5.23 -0.07
C ASP A 140 -6.15 -5.77 -0.02
N VAL A 141 -6.00 -7.06 0.19
CA VAL A 141 -4.69 -7.72 0.30
C VAL A 141 -4.30 -8.29 -1.05
N THR A 142 -3.12 -7.90 -1.52
CA THR A 142 -2.52 -8.40 -2.76
C THR A 142 -1.25 -9.16 -2.41
N ILE A 143 -1.21 -10.43 -2.78
CA ILE A 143 -0.06 -11.33 -2.60
C ILE A 143 0.49 -11.62 -3.98
N ILE A 144 1.74 -11.21 -4.25
CA ILE A 144 2.43 -11.57 -5.48
C ILE A 144 3.33 -12.76 -5.17
N GLU A 145 3.03 -13.89 -5.78
CA GLU A 145 3.83 -15.11 -5.70
C GLU A 145 5.14 -14.96 -6.51
N PRO A 146 6.12 -15.83 -6.33
CA PRO A 146 7.33 -15.80 -7.14
C PRO A 146 7.01 -15.96 -8.63
N PHE A 147 7.62 -15.14 -9.46
CA PHE A 147 7.44 -15.12 -10.90
C PHE A 147 8.81 -15.13 -11.61
N ASN A 148 8.82 -15.42 -12.90
CA ASN A 148 10.04 -15.34 -13.70
C ASN A 148 10.31 -13.86 -14.05
N MET A 149 11.57 -13.44 -14.01
CA MET A 149 11.96 -12.06 -14.35
C MET A 149 11.54 -11.60 -15.76
N ARG A 150 11.31 -12.53 -16.67
CA ARG A 150 10.76 -12.21 -18.00
C ARG A 150 9.32 -11.71 -17.94
N GLU A 151 8.61 -12.00 -16.84
CA GLU A 151 7.21 -11.60 -16.60
C GLU A 151 7.13 -10.25 -15.88
N ALA A 152 8.24 -9.74 -15.30
CA ALA A 152 8.27 -8.47 -14.60
C ALA A 152 7.75 -7.27 -15.41
N PRO A 153 8.05 -7.13 -16.74
CA PRO A 153 7.46 -6.07 -17.54
C PRO A 153 5.94 -6.16 -17.66
N SER A 154 5.37 -7.37 -17.75
CA SER A 154 3.93 -7.61 -17.78
C SER A 154 3.27 -7.21 -16.46
N LEU A 155 3.83 -7.66 -15.33
CA LEU A 155 3.35 -7.29 -14.00
C LEU A 155 3.40 -5.78 -13.77
N SER A 156 4.49 -5.12 -14.19
CA SER A 156 4.61 -3.67 -14.13
C SER A 156 3.52 -2.98 -14.96
N PHE A 157 3.29 -3.42 -16.21
CA PHE A 157 2.25 -2.89 -17.06
C PHE A 157 0.86 -3.03 -16.42
N GLN A 158 0.55 -4.20 -15.85
CA GLN A 158 -0.72 -4.45 -15.17
C GLN A 158 -0.89 -3.58 -13.92
N LEU A 159 0.20 -3.31 -13.17
CA LEU A 159 0.19 -2.42 -12.00
C LEU A 159 -0.29 -1.01 -12.38
N PHE A 160 0.16 -0.47 -13.53
CA PHE A 160 -0.25 0.85 -14.00
C PHE A 160 -1.61 0.86 -14.69
N ASN A 161 -2.07 -0.27 -15.24
CA ASN A 161 -3.36 -0.40 -15.91
C ASN A 161 -4.51 -0.88 -15.01
N LYS A 162 -4.29 -0.98 -13.70
CA LYS A 162 -5.30 -1.45 -12.73
C LYS A 162 -5.78 -2.89 -12.96
N THR A 163 -4.93 -3.74 -13.51
CA THR A 163 -5.26 -5.13 -13.84
C THR A 163 -4.35 -6.14 -13.14
N ILE A 164 -3.56 -5.69 -12.17
CA ILE A 164 -2.62 -6.55 -11.43
C ILE A 164 -3.33 -7.72 -10.73
N ASP A 165 -4.57 -7.51 -10.29
CA ASP A 165 -5.42 -8.52 -9.67
C ASP A 165 -5.91 -9.63 -10.62
N GLN A 166 -5.62 -9.52 -11.92
CA GLN A 166 -5.96 -10.51 -12.95
C GLN A 166 -4.76 -11.39 -13.32
N ASP A 167 -3.56 -11.08 -12.81
CA ASP A 167 -2.36 -11.87 -13.10
C ASP A 167 -2.39 -13.23 -12.40
N SER A 168 -1.87 -14.26 -13.05
CA SER A 168 -1.84 -15.63 -12.54
C SER A 168 -0.97 -15.82 -11.28
N HIS A 169 0.06 -14.95 -11.11
CA HIS A 169 0.93 -14.94 -9.93
C HIS A 169 0.36 -14.12 -8.77
N VAL A 170 -0.82 -13.51 -8.94
CA VAL A 170 -1.41 -12.63 -7.95
C VAL A 170 -2.62 -13.29 -7.30
N LYS A 171 -2.60 -13.32 -5.97
CA LYS A 171 -3.76 -13.70 -5.15
C LYS A 171 -4.27 -12.46 -4.45
N THR A 172 -5.58 -12.31 -4.42
CA THR A 172 -6.24 -11.21 -3.72
C THR A 172 -7.23 -11.74 -2.71
N LEU A 173 -7.33 -11.07 -1.59
CA LEU A 173 -8.37 -11.32 -0.59
C LEU A 173 -8.81 -10.01 0.04
N LYS A 174 -10.01 -9.98 0.62
CA LYS A 174 -10.51 -8.87 1.42
C LYS A 174 -10.77 -9.35 2.85
N CYS A 175 -10.31 -8.59 3.83
CA CYS A 175 -10.53 -8.90 5.24
C CYS A 175 -10.55 -7.62 6.09
N ASN A 176 -11.10 -7.68 7.29
CA ASN A 176 -11.03 -6.57 8.24
C ASN A 176 -9.74 -6.58 9.07
N SER A 177 -9.12 -7.75 9.19
CA SER A 177 -7.86 -7.96 9.89
C SER A 177 -7.08 -9.12 9.30
N LEU A 178 -5.77 -9.05 9.43
CA LEU A 178 -4.82 -10.01 8.91
C LEU A 178 -3.67 -10.16 9.90
N HIS A 179 -3.30 -11.40 10.21
CA HIS A 179 -2.10 -11.70 10.96
C HIS A 179 -1.07 -12.35 10.04
N ILE A 180 0.13 -11.78 9.95
CA ILE A 180 1.22 -12.26 9.11
C ILE A 180 2.35 -12.76 10.00
N LYS A 181 2.73 -14.04 9.84
CA LYS A 181 3.92 -14.63 10.47
C LYS A 181 4.99 -14.88 9.44
N ARG A 182 6.24 -14.60 9.80
CA ARG A 182 7.45 -14.85 9.01
C ARG A 182 8.56 -15.47 9.87
N ALA A 183 9.57 -16.04 9.23
CA ALA A 183 10.61 -16.82 9.91
C ALA A 183 11.60 -15.97 10.73
N LYS A 184 11.70 -14.67 10.49
CA LYS A 184 12.65 -13.75 11.13
C LYS A 184 12.16 -12.32 11.09
N ASN A 185 12.73 -11.48 11.96
CA ASN A 185 12.55 -10.03 11.88
C ASN A 185 12.98 -9.49 10.50
N GLY A 186 12.31 -8.47 10.01
CA GLY A 186 12.64 -7.90 8.71
C GLY A 186 11.94 -6.57 8.48
N VAL A 187 12.14 -6.04 7.27
CA VAL A 187 11.52 -4.78 6.88
C VAL A 187 10.03 -4.98 6.56
N ALA A 188 9.24 -4.01 6.95
CA ALA A 188 7.89 -3.74 6.47
C ALA A 188 7.81 -2.27 6.04
N HIS A 189 6.75 -1.86 5.40
CA HIS A 189 6.51 -0.44 5.14
C HIS A 189 5.08 -0.04 5.51
N PHE A 190 4.87 1.25 5.73
CA PHE A 190 3.56 1.89 5.82
C PHE A 190 3.62 3.23 5.07
N ASP A 191 2.71 3.42 4.14
CA ASP A 191 2.64 4.61 3.25
C ASP A 191 3.98 4.97 2.56
N GLY A 192 4.84 3.96 2.33
CA GLY A 192 6.16 4.11 1.73
C GLY A 192 7.31 4.30 2.72
N ASP A 193 7.04 4.49 4.00
CA ASP A 193 8.07 4.60 5.04
C ASP A 193 8.48 3.21 5.54
N PRO A 194 9.78 2.86 5.54
CA PRO A 194 10.25 1.56 5.99
C PRO A 194 10.30 1.48 7.52
N ILE A 195 10.03 0.28 8.05
CA ILE A 195 10.14 -0.02 9.46
C ILE A 195 10.62 -1.45 9.68
N MET A 196 11.42 -1.69 10.73
CA MET A 196 11.78 -3.02 11.17
C MET A 196 10.72 -3.57 12.11
N LEU A 197 10.13 -4.71 11.75
CA LEU A 197 9.14 -5.42 12.55
C LEU A 197 9.60 -6.84 12.90
N GLY A 198 8.98 -7.41 13.92
CA GLY A 198 9.20 -8.79 14.36
C GLY A 198 8.68 -9.85 13.38
N GLU A 199 8.68 -11.08 13.86
CA GLU A 199 8.17 -12.24 13.12
C GLU A 199 6.64 -12.25 13.02
N SER A 200 5.95 -11.51 13.89
CA SER A 200 4.49 -11.45 14.02
C SER A 200 4.02 -10.03 13.75
N ILE A 201 3.13 -9.87 12.79
CA ILE A 201 2.63 -8.58 12.30
C ILE A 201 1.12 -8.63 12.22
N ASP A 202 0.46 -7.73 12.94
CA ASP A 202 -1.00 -7.54 12.88
C ASP A 202 -1.33 -6.38 11.94
N VAL A 203 -2.22 -6.61 11.00
CA VAL A 203 -2.77 -5.56 10.12
C VAL A 203 -4.28 -5.54 10.29
N LYS A 204 -4.85 -4.35 10.49
CA LYS A 204 -6.30 -4.20 10.63
C LYS A 204 -6.80 -2.88 10.10
N ILE A 205 -8.06 -2.87 9.66
CA ILE A 205 -8.77 -1.66 9.29
C ILE A 205 -9.42 -1.00 10.53
N VAL A 206 -9.47 0.32 10.53
CA VAL A 206 -10.22 1.12 11.49
C VAL A 206 -11.19 1.99 10.71
N LYS A 207 -12.48 1.74 10.92
CA LYS A 207 -13.54 2.38 10.13
C LYS A 207 -13.71 3.85 10.50
N GLN A 208 -13.95 4.67 9.49
CA GLN A 208 -14.38 6.06 9.60
C GLN A 208 -13.53 6.89 10.58
N GLY A 209 -12.22 6.70 10.54
CA GLY A 209 -11.31 7.30 11.51
C GLY A 209 -10.73 8.65 11.11
N LEU A 210 -10.85 9.08 9.86
CA LEU A 210 -10.28 10.33 9.36
C LEU A 210 -11.30 11.08 8.48
N LYS A 211 -11.54 12.36 8.81
CA LYS A 211 -12.28 13.27 7.94
C LYS A 211 -11.34 13.91 6.93
N VAL A 212 -11.71 13.87 5.65
CA VAL A 212 -10.96 14.46 4.54
C VAL A 212 -11.87 15.31 3.66
N ILE A 213 -11.27 16.26 2.94
CA ILE A 213 -11.93 17.14 2.00
C ILE A 213 -11.12 17.22 0.73
#